data_91737c2d93502b7e5bc4400f0fcce2df
#
_entry.id   91737c2d93502b7e5bc4400f0fcce2df
#
_cell.length_a   1.000
_cell.length_b   1.000
_cell.length_c   1.000
_cell.angle_alpha   90.00
_cell.angle_beta   90.00
_cell.angle_gamma   90.00
#
_symmetry.space_group_name_H-M   'P 1'
#
loop_
_entity.id
_entity.type
_entity.pdbx_description
1 polymer ?
#
loop_
_entity_poly.entity_id
_entity_poly.type
_entity_poly.pdbx_seq_one_letter_code
_entity_poly.pdbx_strand_id
1 'polypeptide(L)'
;MTAVALKTPVDLTITPRDRRFGRNAKQDRWWLGGDPIATAFYNALSITFPRGEAFFIESVKAFRKGAPEKLEREIRAFVQQEIMHTREHVAFNKRVADAGYDISG
;
A
#
# COMPACT_ATOMS: atom_id res chain seq x y z
N MET A 1 31.73 -6.11 -17.26
CA MET A 1 30.45 -6.83 -17.21
C MET A 1 29.36 -5.94 -17.76
N THR A 2 28.66 -6.36 -18.80
CA THR A 2 27.59 -5.59 -19.40
C THR A 2 26.28 -5.91 -18.68
N ALA A 3 25.60 -4.90 -18.17
CA ALA A 3 24.30 -5.08 -17.58
C ALA A 3 23.29 -5.45 -18.69
N VAL A 4 22.54 -6.52 -18.48
CA VAL A 4 21.44 -6.89 -19.38
C VAL A 4 20.22 -6.05 -19.01
N ALA A 5 19.76 -5.22 -19.94
CA ALA A 5 18.55 -4.45 -19.72
C ALA A 5 17.35 -5.42 -19.78
N LEU A 6 16.65 -5.54 -18.66
CA LEU A 6 15.39 -6.28 -18.61
C LEU A 6 14.31 -5.40 -19.25
N LYS A 7 13.70 -5.88 -20.34
CA LYS A 7 12.60 -5.18 -20.98
C LYS A 7 11.29 -5.61 -20.36
N THR A 8 10.50 -4.64 -19.94
CA THR A 8 9.11 -4.91 -19.53
C THR A 8 8.34 -5.46 -20.72
N PRO A 9 7.61 -6.59 -20.58
CA PRO A 9 6.77 -7.08 -21.64
C PRO A 9 5.79 -6.02 -22.15
N VAL A 10 5.65 -5.91 -23.47
CA VAL A 10 4.80 -4.88 -24.09
C VAL A 10 3.31 -5.07 -23.80
N ASP A 11 2.93 -6.28 -23.44
CA ASP A 11 1.56 -6.66 -23.12
C ASP A 11 1.26 -6.58 -21.61
N LEU A 12 2.26 -6.22 -20.79
CA LEU A 12 2.05 -6.08 -19.37
C LEU A 12 1.18 -4.87 -19.07
N THR A 13 0.09 -5.11 -18.37
CA THR A 13 -0.85 -4.06 -17.96
C THR A 13 -1.03 -4.11 -16.45
N ILE A 14 -0.91 -2.94 -15.81
CA ILE A 14 -1.23 -2.80 -14.40
C ILE A 14 -2.74 -2.66 -14.28
N THR A 15 -3.38 -3.64 -13.63
CA THR A 15 -4.82 -3.63 -13.41
C THR A 15 -5.09 -3.36 -11.93
N PRO A 16 -5.55 -2.16 -11.57
CA PRO A 16 -5.92 -1.87 -10.18
C PRO A 16 -7.06 -2.78 -9.73
N ARG A 17 -6.96 -3.27 -8.49
CA ARG A 17 -7.99 -4.14 -7.90
C ARG A 17 -8.55 -3.49 -6.65
N ASP A 18 -9.88 -3.32 -6.64
CA ASP A 18 -10.59 -2.79 -5.49
C ASP A 18 -10.95 -3.94 -4.56
N ARG A 19 -10.04 -4.28 -3.66
CA ARG A 19 -10.23 -5.33 -2.65
C ARG A 19 -10.47 -4.67 -1.30
N ARG A 20 -11.44 -5.20 -0.57
CA ARG A 20 -11.79 -4.71 0.77
C ARG A 20 -11.72 -5.88 1.73
N PHE A 21 -10.92 -5.74 2.78
CA PHE A 21 -10.63 -6.83 3.69
C PHE A 21 -11.13 -6.51 5.10
N GLY A 22 -11.83 -7.47 5.72
CA GLY A 22 -12.14 -7.45 7.15
C GLY A 22 -12.93 -6.23 7.64
N ARG A 23 -13.79 -5.64 6.80
CA ARG A 23 -14.53 -4.41 7.15
C ARG A 23 -15.41 -4.56 8.37
N ASN A 24 -15.99 -5.74 8.58
CA ASN A 24 -16.89 -6.04 9.69
C ASN A 24 -16.27 -6.99 10.69
N ALA A 25 -14.97 -7.29 10.56
CA ALA A 25 -14.27 -8.20 11.44
C ALA A 25 -13.79 -7.47 12.69
N LYS A 26 -14.05 -8.06 13.86
CA LYS A 26 -13.42 -7.63 15.10
C LYS A 26 -12.04 -8.27 15.16
N GLN A 27 -11.01 -7.45 15.40
CA GLN A 27 -9.64 -7.92 15.43
C GLN A 27 -9.19 -8.14 16.87
N ASP A 28 -8.61 -9.30 17.13
CA ASP A 28 -8.01 -9.59 18.43
C ASP A 28 -6.79 -8.70 18.66
N ARG A 29 -6.50 -8.37 19.91
CA ARG A 29 -5.34 -7.55 20.26
C ARG A 29 -4.04 -8.17 19.69
N TRP A 30 -3.87 -9.47 19.81
CA TRP A 30 -2.70 -10.18 19.28
C TRP A 30 -3.12 -11.07 18.09
N TRP A 31 -3.55 -10.39 17.04
CA TRP A 31 -4.19 -11.02 15.89
C TRP A 31 -3.25 -11.96 15.10
N LEU A 32 -1.93 -11.75 15.19
CA LEU A 32 -0.98 -12.59 14.45
C LEU A 32 -0.59 -13.79 15.30
N GLY A 33 -1.41 -14.83 15.23
CA GLY A 33 -1.15 -16.11 15.90
C GLY A 33 -1.05 -16.04 17.43
N GLY A 34 -1.56 -14.98 18.05
CA GLY A 34 -1.44 -14.75 19.48
C GLY A 34 -0.07 -14.25 19.93
N ASP A 35 0.84 -13.98 18.99
CA ASP A 35 2.20 -13.50 19.30
C ASP A 35 2.21 -11.98 19.43
N PRO A 36 2.46 -11.43 20.66
CA PRO A 36 2.44 -9.97 20.84
C PRO A 36 3.58 -9.25 20.14
N ILE A 37 4.73 -9.88 19.98
CA ILE A 37 5.90 -9.25 19.32
C ILE A 37 5.68 -9.17 17.82
N ALA A 38 5.29 -10.28 17.18
CA ALA A 38 4.99 -10.29 15.76
C ALA A 38 3.83 -9.35 15.41
N THR A 39 2.79 -9.35 16.25
CA THR A 39 1.65 -8.44 16.10
C THR A 39 2.10 -6.98 16.15
N ALA A 40 2.91 -6.61 17.14
CA ALA A 40 3.42 -5.24 17.27
C ALA A 40 4.23 -4.80 16.06
N PHE A 41 5.08 -5.68 15.53
CA PHE A 41 5.88 -5.40 14.36
C PHE A 41 5.01 -5.09 13.14
N TYR A 42 4.04 -5.94 12.84
CA TYR A 42 3.19 -5.76 11.68
C TYR A 42 2.19 -4.61 11.85
N ASN A 43 1.73 -4.35 13.08
CA ASN A 43 0.94 -3.15 13.36
C ASN A 43 1.75 -1.87 13.07
N ALA A 44 2.98 -1.80 13.57
CA ALA A 44 3.86 -0.65 13.35
C ALA A 44 4.12 -0.44 11.86
N LEU A 45 4.40 -1.52 11.13
CA LEU A 45 4.62 -1.46 9.68
C LEU A 45 3.39 -0.89 8.95
N SER A 46 2.20 -1.41 9.26
CA SER A 46 0.96 -0.92 8.63
C SER A 46 0.70 0.56 8.93
N ILE A 47 0.99 1.01 10.15
CA ILE A 47 0.79 2.41 10.55
C ILE A 47 1.65 3.37 9.73
N THR A 48 2.82 2.93 9.28
CA THR A 48 3.71 3.77 8.46
C THR A 48 3.28 3.86 7.00
N PHE A 49 2.49 2.91 6.50
CA PHE A 49 2.18 2.82 5.07
C PHE A 49 1.39 4.01 4.52
N PRO A 50 0.35 4.56 5.18
CA PRO A 50 -0.38 5.69 4.59
C PRO A 50 0.51 6.88 4.25
N ARG A 51 1.45 7.23 5.11
CA ARG A 51 2.40 8.32 4.85
C ARG A 51 3.41 7.95 3.77
N GLY A 52 3.94 6.73 3.81
CA GLY A 52 4.89 6.23 2.81
C GLY A 52 4.26 6.15 1.42
N GLU A 53 3.03 5.70 1.35
CA GLU A 53 2.31 5.60 0.08
C GLU A 53 1.93 6.97 -0.47
N ALA A 54 1.58 7.93 0.38
CA ALA A 54 1.38 9.31 -0.03
C ALA A 54 2.64 9.89 -0.66
N PHE A 55 3.80 9.61 -0.08
CA PHE A 55 5.10 10.01 -0.64
C PHE A 55 5.33 9.36 -2.01
N PHE A 56 5.06 8.06 -2.15
CA PHE A 56 5.21 7.36 -3.42
C PHE A 56 4.29 7.95 -4.49
N ILE A 57 3.04 8.22 -4.16
CA ILE A 57 2.07 8.80 -5.08
C ILE A 57 2.56 10.16 -5.57
N GLU A 58 2.98 11.04 -4.67
CA GLU A 58 3.49 12.36 -5.05
C GLU A 58 4.75 12.28 -5.89
N SER A 59 5.66 11.36 -5.54
CA SER A 59 6.90 11.16 -6.30
C SER A 59 6.62 10.72 -7.73
N VAL A 60 5.71 9.77 -7.92
CA VAL A 60 5.38 9.24 -9.25
C VAL A 60 4.62 10.28 -10.06
N LYS A 61 3.70 11.02 -9.45
CA LYS A 61 2.94 12.09 -10.11
C LYS A 61 3.84 13.19 -10.65
N ALA A 62 4.95 13.47 -9.98
CA ALA A 62 5.89 14.50 -10.43
C ALA A 62 6.48 14.18 -11.82
N PHE A 63 6.51 12.93 -12.21
CA PHE A 63 7.05 12.50 -13.51
C PHE A 63 5.98 12.21 -14.56
N ARG A 64 4.71 12.44 -14.22
CA ARG A 64 3.60 12.15 -15.14
C ARG A 64 3.57 13.08 -16.35
N LYS A 65 3.82 14.37 -16.13
CA LYS A 65 3.80 15.36 -17.21
C LYS A 65 4.99 15.14 -18.14
N GLY A 66 4.70 14.97 -19.42
CA GLY A 66 5.73 14.71 -20.42
C GLY A 66 6.13 13.25 -20.54
N ALA A 67 5.53 12.35 -19.76
CA ALA A 67 5.79 10.92 -19.87
C ALA A 67 5.21 10.36 -21.18
N PRO A 68 5.87 9.33 -21.79
CA PRO A 68 5.29 8.63 -22.91
C PRO A 68 3.92 8.05 -22.53
N GLU A 69 3.05 7.88 -23.53
CA GLU A 69 1.66 7.47 -23.33
C GLU A 69 1.53 6.19 -22.49
N LYS A 70 2.33 5.17 -22.78
CA LYS A 70 2.32 3.93 -22.03
C LYS A 70 2.70 4.15 -20.56
N LEU A 71 3.76 4.91 -20.30
CA LEU A 71 4.20 5.22 -18.95
C LEU A 71 3.17 6.06 -18.20
N GLU A 72 2.53 7.02 -18.88
CA GLU A 72 1.48 7.84 -18.28
C GLU A 72 0.29 6.98 -17.81
N ARG A 73 -0.11 5.99 -18.60
CA ARG A 73 -1.16 5.05 -18.22
C ARG A 73 -0.74 4.19 -17.02
N GLU A 74 0.51 3.73 -17.02
CA GLU A 74 1.05 2.94 -15.91
C GLU A 74 1.12 3.74 -14.62
N ILE A 75 1.52 5.01 -14.70
CA ILE A 75 1.53 5.93 -13.55
C ILE A 75 0.11 6.09 -13.00
N ARG A 76 -0.87 6.30 -13.86
CA ARG A 76 -2.27 6.43 -13.45
C ARG A 76 -2.78 5.18 -12.74
N ALA A 77 -2.50 4.02 -13.31
CA ALA A 77 -2.90 2.73 -12.72
C ALA A 77 -2.20 2.49 -11.39
N PHE A 78 -0.91 2.81 -11.29
CA PHE A 78 -0.15 2.71 -10.05
C PHE A 78 -0.74 3.61 -8.95
N VAL A 79 -1.02 4.87 -9.27
CA VAL A 79 -1.59 5.82 -8.30
C VAL A 79 -2.95 5.31 -7.81
N GLN A 80 -3.79 4.80 -8.70
CA GLN A 80 -5.08 4.26 -8.33
C GLN A 80 -4.94 3.03 -7.42
N GLN A 81 -4.00 2.14 -7.73
CA GLN A 81 -3.71 0.97 -6.91
C GLN A 81 -3.24 1.38 -5.51
N GLU A 82 -2.35 2.37 -5.41
CA GLU A 82 -1.84 2.86 -4.14
C GLU A 82 -2.92 3.56 -3.29
N ILE A 83 -3.83 4.27 -3.92
CA ILE A 83 -4.97 4.88 -3.20
C ILE A 83 -5.83 3.80 -2.55
N MET A 84 -6.12 2.72 -3.26
CA MET A 84 -6.90 1.61 -2.71
C MET A 84 -6.12 0.86 -1.64
N HIS A 85 -4.83 0.69 -1.81
CA HIS A 85 -3.94 0.06 -0.84
C HIS A 85 -3.88 0.88 0.46
N THR A 86 -3.70 2.19 0.35
CA THR A 86 -3.72 3.10 1.50
C THR A 86 -5.03 3.00 2.26
N ARG A 87 -6.14 2.95 1.56
CA ARG A 87 -7.47 2.78 2.17
C ARG A 87 -7.53 1.52 3.04
N GLU A 88 -6.94 0.42 2.56
CA GLU A 88 -6.92 -0.83 3.33
C GLU A 88 -6.06 -0.72 4.59
N HIS A 89 -4.92 -0.04 4.52
CA HIS A 89 -4.08 0.20 5.69
C HIS A 89 -4.75 1.14 6.70
N VAL A 90 -5.43 2.19 6.25
CA VAL A 90 -6.19 3.07 7.14
C VAL A 90 -7.27 2.29 7.88
N ALA A 91 -8.00 1.42 7.18
CA ALA A 91 -9.03 0.59 7.81
C ALA A 91 -8.43 -0.42 8.78
N PHE A 92 -7.30 -1.04 8.43
CA PHE A 92 -6.58 -1.95 9.31
C PHE A 92 -6.08 -1.22 10.56
N ASN A 93 -5.46 -0.05 10.38
CA ASN A 93 -4.95 0.75 11.50
C ASN A 93 -6.05 1.16 12.47
N LYS A 94 -7.25 1.44 11.97
CA LYS A 94 -8.42 1.70 12.81
C LYS A 94 -8.76 0.48 13.66
N ARG A 95 -8.73 -0.71 13.10
CA ARG A 95 -8.97 -1.94 13.88
C ARG A 95 -7.90 -2.16 14.93
N VAL A 96 -6.64 -1.81 14.63
CA VAL A 96 -5.55 -1.86 15.61
C VAL A 96 -5.85 -0.92 16.80
N ALA A 97 -6.26 0.31 16.51
CA ALA A 97 -6.63 1.27 17.54
C ALA A 97 -7.83 0.77 18.35
N ASP A 98 -8.85 0.23 17.70
CA ASP A 98 -10.05 -0.32 18.36
C ASP A 98 -9.71 -1.52 19.25
N ALA A 99 -8.63 -2.25 18.95
CA ALA A 99 -8.15 -3.35 19.78
C ALA A 99 -7.32 -2.90 21.00
N GLY A 100 -7.17 -1.59 21.21
CA GLY A 100 -6.57 -1.00 22.39
C GLY A 100 -5.14 -0.50 22.24
N TYR A 101 -4.60 -0.45 21.02
CA TYR A 101 -3.28 0.13 20.79
C TYR A 101 -3.36 1.63 20.58
N ASP A 102 -2.42 2.38 21.16
CA ASP A 102 -2.27 3.79 20.86
C ASP A 102 -1.44 3.95 19.59
N ILE A 103 -2.09 4.44 18.54
CA ILE A 103 -1.44 4.66 17.25
C ILE A 103 -1.23 6.15 16.95
N SER A 104 -1.49 7.02 17.95
CA SER A 104 -1.21 8.46 17.84
C SER A 104 0.28 8.70 18.02
N GLY A 105 0.87 9.41 17.06
CA GLY A 105 2.31 9.66 17.16
C GLY A 105 2.91 10.29 15.95
#